data_0ee4ed1ff16a86188381dc3c4ca18116
#
_entry.id   0ee4ed1ff16a86188381dc3c4ca18116
#
_cell.length_a   1.000
_cell.length_b   1.000
_cell.length_c   1.000
_cell.angle_alpha   90.00
_cell.angle_beta   90.00
_cell.angle_gamma   90.00
#
_symmetry.space_group_name_H-M   'P 1'
#
loop_
_entity.id
_entity.type
_entity.pdbx_description
1 polymer ?
#
loop_
_entity_poly.entity_id
_entity_poly.type
_entity_poly.pdbx_seq_one_letter_code
_entity_poly.pdbx_strand_id
1 'polypeptide(L)'
;PEEARFKGFRMGDSILIDANDEGHRTASGANSGINHMGNTAENVVRKYNISREDQDKFAYDSQMKAREAINSGRFAKEIVPVEVKSRKGSTIVDTDGHPKKDTTLEKLSTLKPVFEKEGTVTAGNASGLNDGAAFEIITTLSYAKEKNLEVMAKLVDYEIAGVDPAYMGEGR
;
A
#
# COMPACT_ATOMS: atom_id res chain seq x y z
N PRO A 1 24.16 -9.73 4.01
CA PRO A 1 24.44 -10.72 2.98
C PRO A 1 25.01 -11.99 3.60
N GLU A 2 24.72 -13.15 3.03
CA GLU A 2 25.16 -14.45 3.56
C GLU A 2 26.67 -14.56 3.63
N GLU A 3 27.35 -14.02 2.65
CA GLU A 3 28.82 -13.95 2.64
C GLU A 3 29.42 -13.15 3.78
N ALA A 4 28.81 -12.01 4.12
CA ALA A 4 29.25 -11.20 5.26
C ALA A 4 29.06 -11.93 6.59
N ARG A 5 27.98 -12.75 6.70
CA ARG A 5 27.67 -13.51 7.90
C ARG A 5 28.68 -14.64 8.17
N PHE A 6 29.15 -15.32 7.10
CA PHE A 6 29.98 -16.50 7.24
C PHE A 6 31.47 -16.27 6.92
N LYS A 7 31.79 -15.33 6.04
CA LYS A 7 33.18 -15.10 5.57
C LYS A 7 33.76 -13.75 5.99
N GLY A 8 32.88 -12.80 6.37
CA GLY A 8 33.25 -11.40 6.61
C GLY A 8 33.75 -10.69 5.34
N PHE A 9 33.86 -9.37 5.41
CA PHE A 9 34.49 -8.58 4.37
C PHE A 9 35.95 -8.34 4.77
N ARG A 10 36.89 -8.79 3.96
CA ARG A 10 38.34 -8.58 4.21
C ARG A 10 38.82 -7.24 3.69
N MET A 11 38.34 -6.82 2.53
CA MET A 11 38.62 -5.51 1.91
C MET A 11 37.51 -5.16 0.93
N GLY A 12 37.20 -3.88 0.78
CA GLY A 12 36.20 -3.35 -0.15
C GLY A 12 34.90 -2.95 0.51
N ASP A 13 34.03 -2.29 -0.27
CA ASP A 13 32.72 -1.82 0.17
C ASP A 13 31.69 -2.94 0.14
N SER A 14 30.68 -2.80 0.99
CA SER A 14 29.48 -3.65 1.00
C SER A 14 28.24 -2.81 0.71
N ILE A 15 27.36 -3.30 -0.16
CA ILE A 15 26.08 -2.66 -0.46
C ILE A 15 25.01 -3.34 0.38
N LEU A 16 24.27 -2.52 1.13
CA LEU A 16 23.05 -2.94 1.81
C LEU A 16 21.86 -2.59 0.90
N ILE A 17 21.21 -3.62 0.36
CA ILE A 17 20.03 -3.43 -0.52
C ILE A 17 18.78 -3.50 0.36
N ASP A 18 17.84 -2.57 0.13
CA ASP A 18 16.52 -2.61 0.78
C ASP A 18 15.76 -3.88 0.38
N ALA A 19 15.20 -4.58 1.36
CA ALA A 19 14.56 -5.88 1.14
C ALA A 19 13.28 -5.77 0.30
N ASN A 20 12.56 -4.64 0.38
CA ASN A 20 11.38 -4.42 -0.46
C ASN A 20 11.78 -4.17 -1.92
N ASP A 21 12.83 -3.36 -2.13
CA ASP A 21 13.35 -3.08 -3.47
C ASP A 21 13.82 -4.36 -4.16
N GLU A 22 14.62 -5.17 -3.47
CA GLU A 22 15.10 -6.46 -3.99
C GLU A 22 13.94 -7.45 -4.19
N GLY A 23 12.95 -7.48 -3.29
CA GLY A 23 11.76 -8.31 -3.42
C GLY A 23 10.95 -7.99 -4.68
N HIS A 24 10.75 -6.72 -5.01
CA HIS A 24 10.08 -6.32 -6.24
C HIS A 24 10.86 -6.70 -7.49
N ARG A 25 12.16 -6.50 -7.50
CA ARG A 25 13.04 -6.85 -8.62
C ARG A 25 13.07 -8.35 -8.89
N THR A 26 13.12 -9.17 -7.85
CA THR A 26 13.18 -10.64 -7.98
C THR A 26 11.82 -11.27 -8.28
N ALA A 27 10.74 -10.76 -7.72
CA ALA A 27 9.39 -11.28 -7.96
C ALA A 27 8.91 -11.09 -9.40
N SER A 28 9.31 -9.99 -10.05
CA SER A 28 8.96 -9.70 -11.44
C SER A 28 9.84 -10.40 -12.48
N GLY A 29 10.86 -11.15 -12.03
CA GLY A 29 11.90 -11.75 -12.88
C GLY A 29 13.04 -10.78 -13.20
N ALA A 30 14.27 -11.26 -13.08
CA ALA A 30 15.50 -10.45 -13.15
C ALA A 30 15.68 -9.61 -14.42
N ASN A 31 14.91 -9.87 -15.47
CA ASN A 31 14.99 -9.19 -16.77
C ASN A 31 13.77 -8.35 -17.13
N SER A 32 12.81 -8.18 -16.22
CA SER A 32 11.55 -7.47 -16.51
C SER A 32 11.70 -5.95 -16.61
N GLY A 33 12.82 -5.38 -16.14
CA GLY A 33 13.00 -3.93 -16.04
C GLY A 33 12.09 -3.24 -15.01
N ILE A 34 11.31 -4.03 -14.25
CA ILE A 34 10.40 -3.52 -13.22
C ILE A 34 11.20 -3.41 -11.93
N ASN A 35 11.43 -2.19 -11.49
CA ASN A 35 12.14 -1.92 -10.24
C ASN A 35 11.19 -1.62 -9.07
N HIS A 36 10.00 -1.06 -9.38
CA HIS A 36 9.02 -0.64 -8.37
C HIS A 36 7.59 -0.79 -8.87
N MET A 37 6.62 -0.88 -7.95
CA MET A 37 5.19 -0.87 -8.30
C MET A 37 4.78 0.40 -9.06
N GLY A 38 5.45 1.52 -8.81
CA GLY A 38 5.23 2.74 -9.58
C GLY A 38 5.55 2.61 -11.07
N ASN A 39 6.55 1.80 -11.46
CA ASN A 39 6.82 1.53 -12.87
C ASN A 39 5.71 0.69 -13.51
N THR A 40 5.13 -0.27 -12.79
CA THR A 40 3.96 -1.02 -13.29
C THR A 40 2.75 -0.10 -13.45
N ALA A 41 2.56 0.86 -12.55
CA ALA A 41 1.51 1.88 -12.68
C ALA A 41 1.71 2.75 -13.92
N GLU A 42 2.94 3.21 -14.19
CA GLU A 42 3.25 3.97 -15.42
C GLU A 42 3.01 3.14 -16.69
N ASN A 43 3.25 1.82 -16.66
CA ASN A 43 2.91 0.94 -17.77
C ASN A 43 1.40 0.89 -18.02
N VAL A 44 0.59 0.77 -16.97
CA VAL A 44 -0.88 0.81 -17.06
C VAL A 44 -1.35 2.17 -17.57
N VAL A 45 -0.78 3.26 -17.07
CA VAL A 45 -1.06 4.63 -17.52
C VAL A 45 -0.86 4.75 -19.04
N ARG A 46 0.28 4.29 -19.57
CA ARG A 46 0.57 4.31 -21.00
C ARG A 46 -0.38 3.43 -21.82
N LYS A 47 -0.66 2.23 -21.32
CA LYS A 47 -1.54 1.27 -22.01
C LYS A 47 -2.97 1.79 -22.18
N TYR A 48 -3.50 2.44 -21.15
CA TYR A 48 -4.88 2.92 -21.11
C TYR A 48 -5.02 4.43 -21.33
N ASN A 49 -3.91 5.12 -21.58
CA ASN A 49 -3.87 6.57 -21.77
C ASN A 49 -4.57 7.35 -20.64
N ILE A 50 -4.23 7.00 -19.39
CA ILE A 50 -4.81 7.63 -18.20
C ILE A 50 -4.13 8.98 -17.96
N SER A 51 -4.91 10.06 -17.88
CA SER A 51 -4.34 11.39 -17.65
C SER A 51 -3.80 11.56 -16.22
N ARG A 52 -2.87 12.49 -16.03
CA ARG A 52 -2.38 12.88 -14.71
C ARG A 52 -3.49 13.51 -13.89
N GLU A 53 -4.36 14.27 -14.50
CA GLU A 53 -5.51 14.93 -13.89
C GLU A 53 -6.50 13.90 -13.32
N ASP A 54 -6.78 12.81 -14.04
CA ASP A 54 -7.65 11.74 -13.57
C ASP A 54 -7.04 11.01 -12.37
N GLN A 55 -5.73 10.75 -12.40
CA GLN A 55 -5.01 10.15 -11.29
C GLN A 55 -5.05 11.03 -10.04
N ASP A 56 -4.76 12.32 -10.18
CA ASP A 56 -4.80 13.27 -9.07
C ASP A 56 -6.22 13.46 -8.53
N LYS A 57 -7.23 13.47 -9.40
CA LYS A 57 -8.63 13.52 -9.00
C LYS A 57 -9.03 12.28 -8.21
N PHE A 58 -8.65 11.09 -8.66
CA PHE A 58 -8.92 9.84 -7.94
C PHE A 58 -8.27 9.85 -6.55
N ALA A 59 -7.01 10.28 -6.47
CA ALA A 59 -6.29 10.40 -5.20
C ALA A 59 -6.96 11.43 -4.27
N TYR A 60 -7.36 12.57 -4.78
CA TYR A 60 -8.10 13.59 -4.03
C TYR A 60 -9.42 13.04 -3.48
N ASP A 61 -10.23 12.40 -4.33
CA ASP A 61 -11.52 11.82 -3.92
C ASP A 61 -11.32 10.74 -2.84
N SER A 62 -10.25 9.93 -2.95
CA SER A 62 -9.88 8.94 -1.93
C SER A 62 -9.54 9.59 -0.59
N GLN A 63 -8.74 10.67 -0.59
CA GLN A 63 -8.41 11.43 0.62
C GLN A 63 -9.65 12.05 1.26
N MET A 64 -10.58 12.56 0.44
CA MET A 64 -11.84 13.14 0.95
C MET A 64 -12.73 12.08 1.60
N LYS A 65 -12.85 10.89 0.99
CA LYS A 65 -13.59 9.75 1.57
C LYS A 65 -12.97 9.29 2.90
N ALA A 66 -11.65 9.18 2.96
CA ALA A 66 -10.96 8.81 4.21
C ALA A 66 -11.20 9.86 5.31
N ARG A 67 -11.10 11.15 4.97
CA ARG A 67 -11.36 12.25 5.91
C ARG A 67 -12.79 12.22 6.44
N GLU A 68 -13.78 11.97 5.58
CA GLU A 68 -15.18 11.83 5.98
C GLU A 68 -15.36 10.64 6.92
N ALA A 69 -14.76 9.48 6.61
CA ALA A 69 -14.84 8.29 7.44
C ALA A 69 -14.19 8.50 8.83
N ILE A 70 -13.09 9.26 8.89
CA ILE A 70 -12.46 9.65 10.17
C ILE A 70 -13.36 10.59 10.95
N ASN A 71 -13.85 11.67 10.32
CA ASN A 71 -14.64 12.72 10.98
C ASN A 71 -16.01 12.21 11.47
N SER A 72 -16.64 11.29 10.73
CA SER A 72 -17.90 10.65 11.12
C SER A 72 -17.74 9.55 12.19
N GLY A 73 -16.50 9.21 12.58
CA GLY A 73 -16.20 8.16 13.53
C GLY A 73 -16.40 6.74 12.97
N ARG A 74 -16.54 6.58 11.64
CA ARG A 74 -16.69 5.27 11.02
C ARG A 74 -15.47 4.38 11.30
N PHE A 75 -14.26 4.90 11.07
CA PHE A 75 -13.02 4.15 11.30
C PHE A 75 -12.79 3.83 12.79
N ALA A 76 -13.26 4.65 13.70
CA ALA A 76 -13.16 4.38 15.14
C ALA A 76 -13.85 3.08 15.57
N LYS A 77 -14.78 2.54 14.77
CA LYS A 77 -15.42 1.24 15.02
C LYS A 77 -14.58 0.05 14.58
N GLU A 78 -13.59 0.28 13.72
CA GLU A 78 -12.75 -0.75 13.11
C GLU A 78 -11.34 -0.75 13.74
N ILE A 79 -10.87 0.42 14.20
CA ILE A 79 -9.54 0.60 14.75
C ILE A 79 -9.48 0.09 16.19
N VAL A 80 -8.51 -0.78 16.45
CA VAL A 80 -8.15 -1.21 17.81
C VAL A 80 -6.99 -0.34 18.30
N PRO A 81 -7.16 0.46 19.36
CA PRO A 81 -6.09 1.29 19.89
C PRO A 81 -4.90 0.45 20.39
N VAL A 82 -3.69 0.87 20.03
CA VAL A 82 -2.45 0.20 20.42
C VAL A 82 -1.61 1.10 21.30
N GLU A 83 -1.23 0.62 22.48
CA GLU A 83 -0.29 1.31 23.37
C GLU A 83 1.16 1.04 22.92
N VAL A 84 1.85 2.09 22.46
CA VAL A 84 3.26 2.04 22.09
C VAL A 84 4.11 2.56 23.26
N LYS A 85 4.88 1.68 23.88
CA LYS A 85 5.80 2.01 24.99
C LYS A 85 7.15 2.45 24.47
N SER A 86 7.66 3.55 24.98
CA SER A 86 8.99 4.08 24.68
C SER A 86 9.75 4.45 25.96
N ARG A 87 11.02 4.81 25.84
CA ARG A 87 11.81 5.32 27.00
C ARG A 87 11.26 6.64 27.56
N LYS A 88 10.46 7.38 26.77
CA LYS A 88 9.87 8.67 27.15
C LYS A 88 8.44 8.55 27.68
N GLY A 89 7.90 7.33 27.79
CA GLY A 89 6.53 7.08 28.18
C GLY A 89 5.76 6.25 27.16
N SER A 90 4.45 6.17 27.32
CA SER A 90 3.56 5.44 26.44
C SER A 90 2.66 6.38 25.64
N THR A 91 2.35 6.00 24.42
CA THR A 91 1.45 6.74 23.51
C THR A 91 0.41 5.77 22.97
N ILE A 92 -0.86 6.17 22.99
CA ILE A 92 -1.92 5.41 22.33
C ILE A 92 -1.97 5.82 20.85
N VAL A 93 -1.92 4.83 19.96
CA VAL A 93 -2.14 4.98 18.52
C VAL A 93 -3.52 4.42 18.21
N ASP A 94 -4.43 5.28 17.85
CA ASP A 94 -5.86 5.00 17.63
C ASP A 94 -6.40 5.64 16.34
N THR A 95 -5.52 6.18 15.52
CA THR A 95 -5.88 6.89 14.29
C THR A 95 -4.86 6.62 13.21
N ASP A 96 -5.32 6.44 11.96
CA ASP A 96 -4.45 6.29 10.80
C ASP A 96 -3.63 7.55 10.53
N GLY A 97 -2.31 7.38 10.39
CA GLY A 97 -1.38 8.49 10.18
C GLY A 97 -1.25 8.93 8.72
N HIS A 98 -1.65 8.08 7.76
CA HIS A 98 -1.43 8.36 6.34
C HIS A 98 -2.40 9.39 5.71
N PRO A 99 -3.71 9.41 6.03
CA PRO A 99 -4.64 10.38 5.43
C PRO A 99 -4.22 11.82 5.69
N LYS A 100 -4.16 12.64 4.62
CA LYS A 100 -3.72 14.05 4.67
C LYS A 100 -4.91 14.97 4.77
N LYS A 101 -4.96 15.79 5.84
CA LYS A 101 -6.08 16.71 6.12
C LYS A 101 -6.16 17.88 5.15
N ASP A 102 -5.06 18.23 4.51
CA ASP A 102 -4.89 19.45 3.71
C ASP A 102 -4.64 19.18 2.22
N THR A 103 -5.01 17.99 1.74
CA THR A 103 -4.92 17.62 0.31
C THR A 103 -5.89 18.50 -0.51
N THR A 104 -5.37 19.09 -1.58
CA THR A 104 -6.15 19.79 -2.62
C THR A 104 -5.66 19.39 -4.00
N LEU A 105 -6.49 19.55 -5.04
CA LEU A 105 -6.10 19.26 -6.42
C LEU A 105 -4.92 20.11 -6.87
N GLU A 106 -4.87 21.38 -6.45
CA GLU A 106 -3.77 22.30 -6.77
C GLU A 106 -2.44 21.78 -6.18
N LYS A 107 -2.46 21.31 -4.93
CA LYS A 107 -1.24 20.70 -4.32
C LYS A 107 -0.81 19.46 -5.05
N LEU A 108 -1.75 18.57 -5.40
CA LEU A 108 -1.44 17.34 -6.13
C LEU A 108 -0.81 17.64 -7.50
N SER A 109 -1.36 18.58 -8.26
CA SER A 109 -0.89 18.92 -9.60
C SER A 109 0.55 19.47 -9.61
N THR A 110 1.03 20.03 -8.51
CA THR A 110 2.41 20.56 -8.40
C THR A 110 3.46 19.50 -8.08
N LEU A 111 3.05 18.29 -7.71
CA LEU A 111 3.97 17.22 -7.35
C LEU A 111 4.69 16.67 -8.58
N LYS A 112 5.99 16.42 -8.41
CA LYS A 112 6.82 15.85 -9.47
C LYS A 112 6.66 14.33 -9.54
N PRO A 113 6.75 13.74 -10.74
CA PRO A 113 6.85 12.29 -10.92
C PRO A 113 8.02 11.70 -10.09
N VAL A 114 7.84 10.49 -9.56
CA VAL A 114 8.80 9.85 -8.65
C VAL A 114 9.53 8.68 -9.31
N PHE A 115 8.87 7.94 -10.19
CA PHE A 115 9.41 6.70 -10.74
C PHE A 115 10.02 6.87 -12.14
N GLU A 116 9.51 7.80 -12.94
CA GLU A 116 10.00 8.10 -14.27
C GLU A 116 10.07 9.62 -14.47
N LYS A 117 11.08 10.12 -15.18
CA LYS A 117 11.31 11.57 -15.37
C LYS A 117 10.11 12.27 -16.02
N GLU A 118 9.52 11.63 -17.03
CA GLU A 118 8.35 12.11 -17.78
C GLU A 118 7.08 11.31 -17.38
N GLY A 119 7.06 10.77 -16.17
CA GLY A 119 5.95 9.98 -15.64
C GLY A 119 4.82 10.84 -15.08
N THR A 120 3.83 10.15 -14.55
CA THR A 120 2.61 10.75 -13.97
C THR A 120 2.37 10.34 -12.52
N VAL A 121 3.02 9.26 -12.05
CA VAL A 121 2.89 8.75 -10.69
C VAL A 121 3.72 9.58 -9.73
N THR A 122 3.08 10.15 -8.72
CA THR A 122 3.68 11.06 -7.73
C THR A 122 3.48 10.55 -6.31
N ALA A 123 4.13 11.17 -5.35
CA ALA A 123 3.88 10.89 -3.92
C ALA A 123 2.46 11.22 -3.45
N GLY A 124 1.69 11.98 -4.24
CA GLY A 124 0.31 12.35 -3.91
C GLY A 124 -0.75 11.43 -4.49
N ASN A 125 -0.44 10.72 -5.58
CA ASN A 125 -1.36 9.78 -6.23
C ASN A 125 -0.90 8.32 -6.16
N ALA A 126 0.14 8.02 -5.38
CA ALA A 126 0.59 6.68 -5.02
C ALA A 126 0.27 6.37 -3.54
N SER A 127 0.16 5.07 -3.22
CA SER A 127 0.04 4.64 -1.83
C SER A 127 1.35 4.85 -1.07
N GLY A 128 1.25 5.08 0.24
CA GLY A 128 2.41 5.07 1.12
C GLY A 128 2.87 3.64 1.47
N LEU A 129 4.08 3.53 1.99
CA LEU A 129 4.53 2.35 2.72
C LEU A 129 4.05 2.49 4.17
N ASN A 130 3.09 1.67 4.56
CA ASN A 130 2.45 1.77 5.87
C ASN A 130 2.55 0.43 6.60
N ASP A 131 2.83 0.50 7.89
CA ASP A 131 2.67 -0.65 8.78
C ASP A 131 1.20 -0.80 9.16
N GLY A 132 0.72 -2.04 9.24
CA GLY A 132 -0.66 -2.30 9.63
C GLY A 132 -0.89 -3.76 9.93
N ALA A 133 -1.97 -4.05 10.67
CA ALA A 133 -2.46 -5.39 10.91
C ALA A 133 -3.99 -5.38 10.90
N ALA A 134 -4.59 -6.38 10.28
CA ALA A 134 -6.02 -6.61 10.29
C ALA A 134 -6.31 -8.07 10.64
N PHE A 135 -7.35 -8.30 11.44
CA PHE A 135 -7.75 -9.63 11.87
C PHE A 135 -9.23 -9.84 11.63
N GLU A 136 -9.56 -11.00 11.10
CA GLU A 136 -10.93 -11.42 10.83
C GLU A 136 -11.17 -12.82 11.37
N ILE A 137 -12.41 -13.10 11.81
CA ILE A 137 -12.85 -14.44 12.16
C ILE A 137 -13.68 -14.97 10.99
N ILE A 138 -13.17 -15.98 10.32
CA ILE A 138 -13.87 -16.67 9.23
C ILE A 138 -14.43 -17.99 9.75
N THR A 139 -15.72 -18.21 9.57
CA THR A 139 -16.39 -19.44 10.02
C THR A 139 -17.58 -19.79 9.13
N THR A 140 -18.21 -20.96 9.39
CA THR A 140 -19.44 -21.35 8.70
C THR A 140 -20.67 -20.61 9.25
N LEU A 141 -21.68 -20.41 8.43
CA LEU A 141 -22.94 -19.79 8.87
C LEU A 141 -23.62 -20.60 10.00
N SER A 142 -23.51 -21.93 9.96
CA SER A 142 -24.06 -22.82 11.01
C SER A 142 -23.39 -22.58 12.35
N TYR A 143 -22.05 -22.48 12.37
CA TYR A 143 -21.30 -22.20 13.59
C TYR A 143 -21.57 -20.78 14.14
N ALA A 144 -21.63 -19.80 13.24
CA ALA A 144 -22.00 -18.44 13.64
C ALA A 144 -23.36 -18.38 14.33
N LYS A 145 -24.37 -19.09 13.80
CA LYS A 145 -25.70 -19.20 14.42
C LYS A 145 -25.67 -19.93 15.75
N GLU A 146 -24.94 -21.06 15.84
CA GLU A 146 -24.80 -21.81 17.09
C GLU A 146 -24.20 -20.96 18.22
N LYS A 147 -23.20 -20.12 17.89
CA LYS A 147 -22.49 -19.25 18.84
C LYS A 147 -23.09 -17.85 18.97
N ASN A 148 -24.21 -17.56 18.33
CA ASN A 148 -24.84 -16.23 18.29
C ASN A 148 -23.86 -15.11 17.87
N LEU A 149 -22.99 -15.39 16.87
CA LEU A 149 -22.06 -14.41 16.34
C LEU A 149 -22.77 -13.54 15.31
N GLU A 150 -22.50 -12.25 15.34
CA GLU A 150 -22.95 -11.32 14.32
C GLU A 150 -22.22 -11.60 13.00
N VAL A 151 -22.97 -11.80 11.92
CA VAL A 151 -22.43 -12.04 10.59
C VAL A 151 -22.28 -10.71 9.86
N MET A 152 -21.05 -10.21 9.77
CA MET A 152 -20.74 -8.93 9.11
C MET A 152 -20.82 -9.03 7.58
N ALA A 153 -20.35 -10.15 7.01
CA ALA A 153 -20.33 -10.39 5.57
C ALA A 153 -20.38 -11.88 5.24
N LYS A 154 -20.67 -12.22 4.00
CA LYS A 154 -20.62 -13.58 3.46
C LYS A 154 -19.66 -13.59 2.27
N LEU A 155 -18.69 -14.51 2.26
CA LEU A 155 -17.92 -14.81 1.07
C LEU A 155 -18.86 -15.50 0.06
N VAL A 156 -19.11 -14.84 -1.06
CA VAL A 156 -20.03 -15.33 -2.09
C VAL A 156 -19.26 -16.18 -3.10
N ASP A 157 -18.10 -15.69 -3.55
CA ASP A 157 -17.28 -16.35 -4.56
C ASP A 157 -15.85 -15.79 -4.52
N TYR A 158 -14.93 -16.49 -5.18
CA TYR A 158 -13.55 -16.04 -5.39
C TYR A 158 -13.00 -16.58 -6.69
N GLU A 159 -12.05 -15.89 -7.29
CA GLU A 159 -11.34 -16.29 -8.48
C GLU A 159 -9.86 -15.95 -8.40
N ILE A 160 -9.02 -16.67 -9.14
CA ILE A 160 -7.60 -16.46 -9.25
C ILE A 160 -7.24 -16.26 -10.72
N ALA A 161 -6.62 -15.11 -11.04
CA ALA A 161 -6.15 -14.81 -12.37
C ALA A 161 -4.66 -14.42 -12.36
N GLY A 162 -3.90 -14.93 -13.32
CA GLY A 162 -2.53 -14.50 -13.57
C GLY A 162 -2.51 -13.35 -14.57
N VAL A 163 -1.63 -12.38 -14.36
CA VAL A 163 -1.40 -11.27 -15.28
C VAL A 163 0.09 -11.10 -15.53
N ASP A 164 0.44 -10.42 -16.62
CA ASP A 164 1.81 -10.01 -16.87
C ASP A 164 2.31 -9.13 -15.72
N PRO A 165 3.44 -9.47 -15.07
CA PRO A 165 3.99 -8.67 -13.98
C PRO A 165 4.20 -7.19 -14.33
N ALA A 166 4.50 -6.87 -15.60
CA ALA A 166 4.65 -5.49 -16.06
C ALA A 166 3.36 -4.65 -15.94
N TYR A 167 2.21 -5.33 -15.86
CA TYR A 167 0.88 -4.74 -15.76
C TYR A 167 0.11 -5.26 -14.53
N MET A 168 0.82 -5.50 -13.45
CA MET A 168 0.27 -6.10 -12.24
C MET A 168 -1.03 -5.42 -11.76
N GLY A 169 -1.17 -4.11 -11.97
CA GLY A 169 -2.38 -3.34 -11.61
C GLY A 169 -3.65 -3.75 -12.36
N GLU A 170 -3.56 -4.56 -13.43
CA GLU A 170 -4.71 -5.08 -14.16
C GLU A 170 -5.30 -6.36 -13.52
N GLY A 171 -4.60 -6.97 -12.59
CA GLY A 171 -4.97 -8.23 -11.97
C GLY A 171 -6.07 -8.15 -10.91
N ARG A 172 -6.99 -7.22 -11.04
CA ARG A 172 -8.11 -7.02 -10.10
C ARG A 172 -9.42 -7.49 -10.67
#